data_37afec1b878f6f4c629ebcf35840d7d5
#
_entry.id   37afec1b878f6f4c629ebcf35840d7d5
#
_cell.length_a   1.000
_cell.length_b   1.000
_cell.length_c   1.000
_cell.angle_alpha   90.00
_cell.angle_beta   90.00
_cell.angle_gamma   90.00
#
_symmetry.space_group_name_H-M   'P 1'
#
loop_
_entity.id
_entity.type
_entity.pdbx_description
1 polymer ?
#
loop_
_entity_poly.entity_id
_entity_poly.type
_entity_poly.pdbx_seq_one_letter_code
_entity_poly.pdbx_strand_id
1 'polypeptide(L)'
;MKLILLALISVCTGLELKTFTVPLDHFSPIPGDGNFQMRYLIDTSHFDESDCKLFVILGGEATMNPERIGYPFVSDRLASEFGAAVIQTEHRFYGESKPSNPDLMLRYLTVEQVLEDYASLIAYYRSLVRCDRQIVGVFGGSYPGALAGLMRLRYPLLVDFAHASSAPLGFYGGRTQNKFDYYKIVTDQVSKIDSDCPYRVRSALLDLSSMDPTNLPICNDVKTSSTELVQIVRAFFANQNMANYPPGGRGGQVVKQLCNILREADSRAHALISFLAQEQGSGKNCLDVQLERPSGSVQAVCADHSGCGSGDDGRSWDYQACTELEHAIASNGESDMFPPMEFSRHLLEQYCLDRFGVSPHYSKLNTVWGIDRIDELTTRILFVNGAKDGWTASAITNARHAILIPSGAHHSEMGAPRDDDTDDMREARDRIVEVIGEFISSVKKEWEENPESNFTYQTI
;
A
#
# COMPACT_ATOMS: atom_id res chain seq x y z
N MET A 1 -6.01 -25.34 46.84
CA MET A 1 -4.63 -25.02 46.47
C MET A 1 -4.55 -25.20 44.93
N LYS A 2 -4.87 -24.13 44.18
CA LYS A 2 -4.78 -24.13 42.71
C LYS A 2 -3.36 -23.73 42.34
N LEU A 3 -2.60 -24.64 41.78
CA LEU A 3 -1.34 -24.32 41.14
C LEU A 3 -1.64 -23.43 39.93
N ILE A 4 -1.30 -22.15 40.03
CA ILE A 4 -1.21 -21.25 38.91
C ILE A 4 0.11 -21.60 38.22
N LEU A 5 0.01 -22.26 37.06
CA LEU A 5 1.15 -22.46 36.17
C LEU A 5 1.53 -21.09 35.62
N LEU A 6 2.55 -20.48 36.23
CA LEU A 6 3.24 -19.30 35.67
C LEU A 6 3.95 -19.77 34.39
N ALA A 7 3.32 -19.56 33.24
CA ALA A 7 4.05 -19.60 31.98
C ALA A 7 5.01 -18.39 31.99
N LEU A 8 6.25 -18.65 32.36
CA LEU A 8 7.37 -17.76 32.04
C LEU A 8 7.45 -17.75 30.52
N ILE A 9 6.92 -16.68 29.90
CA ILE A 9 7.21 -16.39 28.51
C ILE A 9 8.70 -16.04 28.49
N SER A 10 9.53 -17.02 28.11
CA SER A 10 10.91 -16.74 27.71
C SER A 10 10.80 -15.77 26.54
N VAL A 11 11.13 -14.52 26.75
CA VAL A 11 11.28 -13.56 25.66
C VAL A 11 12.47 -14.02 24.85
N CYS A 12 12.24 -14.86 23.84
CA CYS A 12 13.23 -15.06 22.79
C CYS A 12 13.42 -13.71 22.12
N THR A 13 14.59 -13.12 22.32
CA THR A 13 15.00 -11.91 21.61
C THR A 13 15.21 -12.27 20.15
N GLY A 14 14.39 -11.73 19.25
CA GLY A 14 14.53 -11.93 17.81
C GLY A 14 13.20 -11.93 17.06
N LEU A 15 13.32 -12.07 15.74
CA LEU A 15 12.20 -12.11 14.82
C LEU A 15 11.51 -13.48 14.87
N GLU A 16 10.19 -13.49 15.05
CA GLU A 16 9.36 -14.70 15.04
C GLU A 16 8.16 -14.53 14.10
N LEU A 17 7.91 -15.55 13.27
CA LEU A 17 6.67 -15.69 12.51
C LEU A 17 5.61 -16.39 13.37
N LYS A 18 4.44 -15.78 13.50
CA LYS A 18 3.31 -16.31 14.28
C LYS A 18 2.01 -16.24 13.49
N THR A 19 1.00 -16.88 14.02
CA THR A 19 -0.38 -16.79 13.53
C THR A 19 -1.31 -16.34 14.64
N PHE A 20 -2.36 -15.63 14.26
CA PHE A 20 -3.44 -15.18 15.12
C PHE A 20 -4.78 -15.58 14.50
N THR A 21 -5.64 -16.21 15.29
CA THR A 21 -6.97 -16.62 14.81
C THR A 21 -7.89 -15.40 14.78
N VAL A 22 -8.42 -15.09 13.61
CA VAL A 22 -9.38 -14.00 13.41
C VAL A 22 -10.72 -14.55 12.89
N PRO A 23 -11.86 -13.95 13.29
CA PRO A 23 -13.14 -14.30 12.71
C PRO A 23 -13.18 -13.94 11.22
N LEU A 24 -13.90 -14.73 10.44
CA LEU A 24 -14.18 -14.38 9.05
C LEU A 24 -15.02 -13.10 8.98
N ASP A 25 -16.01 -12.97 9.87
CA ASP A 25 -16.85 -11.79 10.03
C ASP A 25 -16.87 -11.32 11.49
N HIS A 26 -16.23 -10.17 11.77
CA HIS A 26 -16.21 -9.54 13.08
C HIS A 26 -17.57 -8.96 13.51
N PHE A 27 -18.47 -8.75 12.56
CA PHE A 27 -19.74 -8.07 12.78
C PHE A 27 -20.94 -9.01 12.77
N SER A 28 -20.73 -10.29 12.52
CA SER A 28 -21.80 -11.30 12.59
C SER A 28 -22.26 -11.50 14.02
N PRO A 29 -23.59 -11.39 14.28
CA PRO A 29 -24.14 -11.75 15.57
C PRO A 29 -24.25 -13.27 15.76
N ILE A 30 -23.93 -14.06 14.73
CA ILE A 30 -24.05 -15.53 14.73
C ILE A 30 -22.65 -16.11 15.02
N PRO A 31 -22.46 -16.78 16.18
CA PRO A 31 -21.21 -17.46 16.45
C PRO A 31 -20.95 -18.59 15.43
N GLY A 32 -19.77 -18.66 14.86
CA GLY A 32 -19.35 -19.79 14.05
C GLY A 32 -19.37 -19.60 12.54
N ASP A 33 -19.49 -18.36 12.03
CA ASP A 33 -19.35 -18.05 10.59
C ASP A 33 -17.96 -18.41 10.01
N GLY A 34 -17.08 -18.96 10.85
CA GLY A 34 -15.74 -19.42 10.50
C GLY A 34 -14.64 -18.46 10.98
N ASN A 35 -13.47 -19.03 11.04
CA ASN A 35 -12.24 -18.32 11.40
C ASN A 35 -11.15 -18.69 10.40
N PHE A 36 -10.10 -17.87 10.33
CA PHE A 36 -8.88 -18.23 9.61
C PHE A 36 -7.64 -17.78 10.40
N GLN A 37 -6.46 -18.18 9.94
CA GLN A 37 -5.20 -17.80 10.56
C GLN A 37 -4.61 -16.61 9.83
N MET A 38 -4.50 -15.47 10.51
CA MET A 38 -3.74 -14.32 10.03
C MET A 38 -2.29 -14.47 10.46
N ARG A 39 -1.33 -14.35 9.52
CA ARG A 39 0.09 -14.35 9.85
C ARG A 39 0.53 -12.97 10.33
N TYR A 40 1.52 -12.98 11.21
CA TYR A 40 2.25 -11.78 11.60
C TYR A 40 3.68 -12.12 12.00
N LEU A 41 4.56 -11.15 11.83
CA LEU A 41 5.91 -11.16 12.40
C LEU A 41 5.92 -10.35 13.67
N ILE A 42 6.73 -10.77 14.64
CA ILE A 42 7.04 -9.99 15.84
C ILE A 42 8.55 -9.97 16.06
N ASP A 43 9.08 -8.78 16.35
CA ASP A 43 10.46 -8.57 16.72
C ASP A 43 10.53 -7.78 18.04
N THR A 44 11.17 -8.36 19.03
CA THR A 44 11.37 -7.77 20.35
C THR A 44 12.82 -7.40 20.63
N SER A 45 13.69 -7.37 19.62
CA SER A 45 15.12 -7.11 19.76
C SER A 45 15.44 -5.77 20.41
N HIS A 46 14.58 -4.77 20.21
CA HIS A 46 14.73 -3.42 20.73
C HIS A 46 13.76 -3.09 21.87
N PHE A 47 12.98 -4.07 22.34
CA PHE A 47 11.91 -3.82 23.29
C PHE A 47 12.44 -3.47 24.68
N ASP A 48 12.04 -2.29 25.18
CA ASP A 48 12.28 -1.84 26.54
C ASP A 48 11.03 -2.09 27.41
N GLU A 49 11.07 -3.12 28.24
CA GLU A 49 9.98 -3.49 29.16
C GLU A 49 9.63 -2.39 30.17
N SER A 50 10.55 -1.46 30.42
CA SER A 50 10.31 -0.35 31.37
C SER A 50 9.52 0.81 30.77
N ASP A 51 9.47 0.93 29.43
CA ASP A 51 8.79 2.02 28.70
C ASP A 51 7.74 1.52 27.70
N CYS A 52 7.65 0.23 27.48
CA CYS A 52 6.53 -0.50 26.85
C CYS A 52 5.92 0.14 25.60
N LYS A 53 6.67 0.23 24.52
CA LYS A 53 6.13 0.71 23.24
C LYS A 53 5.94 -0.43 22.24
N LEU A 54 4.87 -0.33 21.46
CA LEU A 54 4.55 -1.25 20.38
C LEU A 54 4.39 -0.48 19.07
N PHE A 55 5.18 -0.83 18.09
CA PHE A 55 5.05 -0.32 16.73
C PHE A 55 4.46 -1.42 15.84
N VAL A 56 3.36 -1.11 15.16
CA VAL A 56 2.65 -2.06 14.32
C VAL A 56 2.70 -1.61 12.88
N ILE A 57 3.40 -2.36 12.05
CA ILE A 57 3.43 -2.19 10.61
C ILE A 57 2.22 -2.94 10.04
N LEU A 58 1.31 -2.20 9.44
CA LEU A 58 0.09 -2.76 8.89
C LEU A 58 0.37 -3.44 7.55
N GLY A 59 -0.18 -4.62 7.35
CA GLY A 59 -0.19 -5.33 6.08
C GLY A 59 -1.06 -4.63 5.04
N GLY A 60 -0.83 -4.91 3.79
CA GLY A 60 -1.59 -4.36 2.66
C GLY A 60 -1.80 -5.39 1.56
N GLU A 61 -1.82 -4.91 0.34
CA GLU A 61 -2.16 -5.62 -0.87
C GLU A 61 -1.08 -6.59 -1.40
N ALA A 62 -0.25 -7.14 -0.50
CA ALA A 62 0.83 -8.04 -0.86
C ALA A 62 1.08 -9.13 0.18
N THR A 63 1.62 -10.25 -0.28
CA THR A 63 2.14 -11.32 0.58
C THR A 63 3.29 -10.79 1.44
N MET A 64 3.22 -11.03 2.74
CA MET A 64 4.28 -10.70 3.70
C MET A 64 5.49 -11.64 3.54
N ASN A 65 6.70 -11.08 3.52
CA ASN A 65 7.91 -11.89 3.59
C ASN A 65 8.04 -12.49 5.02
N PRO A 66 8.08 -13.82 5.19
CA PRO A 66 8.12 -14.44 6.52
C PRO A 66 9.50 -14.35 7.21
N GLU A 67 10.53 -13.91 6.51
CA GLU A 67 11.92 -13.93 7.02
C GLU A 67 12.42 -12.56 7.47
N ARG A 68 11.67 -11.48 7.15
CA ARG A 68 12.08 -10.11 7.50
C ARG A 68 10.91 -9.14 7.55
N ILE A 69 11.03 -8.14 8.40
CA ILE A 69 10.11 -7.01 8.43
C ILE A 69 10.33 -6.11 7.20
N GLY A 70 9.23 -5.64 6.61
CA GLY A 70 9.24 -4.96 5.31
C GLY A 70 9.74 -3.51 5.33
N TYR A 71 9.69 -2.82 6.46
CA TYR A 71 10.04 -1.41 6.59
C TYR A 71 11.19 -1.19 7.60
N PRO A 72 12.46 -1.36 7.15
CA PRO A 72 13.63 -1.30 8.04
C PRO A 72 13.80 0.03 8.78
N PHE A 73 13.32 1.14 8.24
CA PHE A 73 13.34 2.40 8.98
C PHE A 73 12.49 2.32 10.26
N VAL A 74 11.37 1.60 10.22
CA VAL A 74 10.50 1.40 11.40
C VAL A 74 11.10 0.35 12.33
N SER A 75 11.46 -0.84 11.80
CA SER A 75 11.93 -1.97 12.63
C SER A 75 13.30 -1.78 13.24
N ASP A 76 14.20 -1.10 12.54
CA ASP A 76 15.58 -0.97 12.99
C ASP A 76 15.83 0.42 13.61
N ARG A 77 15.55 1.51 12.85
CA ARG A 77 15.87 2.87 13.32
C ARG A 77 14.88 3.38 14.36
N LEU A 78 13.57 3.36 14.10
CA LEU A 78 12.58 3.88 15.04
C LEU A 78 12.42 2.97 16.27
N ALA A 79 12.38 1.65 16.06
CA ALA A 79 12.26 0.70 17.17
C ALA A 79 13.46 0.80 18.12
N SER A 80 14.68 0.91 17.59
CA SER A 80 15.90 1.12 18.39
C SER A 80 15.90 2.46 19.12
N GLU A 81 15.50 3.55 18.45
CA GLU A 81 15.46 4.88 19.04
C GLU A 81 14.50 4.96 20.23
N PHE A 82 13.34 4.32 20.11
CA PHE A 82 12.26 4.45 21.08
C PHE A 82 12.09 3.24 22.00
N GLY A 83 12.90 2.18 21.86
CA GLY A 83 12.77 0.96 22.67
C GLY A 83 11.45 0.24 22.43
N ALA A 84 11.03 0.06 21.16
CA ALA A 84 9.75 -0.52 20.82
C ALA A 84 9.86 -1.99 20.37
N ALA A 85 8.87 -2.82 20.74
CA ALA A 85 8.60 -4.06 20.02
C ALA A 85 7.94 -3.72 18.67
N VAL A 86 8.20 -4.55 17.66
CA VAL A 86 7.62 -4.36 16.32
C VAL A 86 6.77 -5.56 15.96
N ILE A 87 5.54 -5.31 15.50
CA ILE A 87 4.69 -6.29 14.85
C ILE A 87 4.50 -5.87 13.39
N GLN A 88 4.64 -6.80 12.45
CA GLN A 88 4.15 -6.63 11.08
C GLN A 88 3.05 -7.63 10.81
N THR A 89 1.87 -7.14 10.43
CA THR A 89 0.71 -7.97 10.11
C THR A 89 0.70 -8.35 8.64
N GLU A 90 0.04 -9.46 8.29
CA GLU A 90 -0.37 -9.75 6.93
C GLU A 90 -1.88 -9.48 6.79
N HIS A 91 -2.28 -8.84 5.71
CA HIS A 91 -3.67 -8.47 5.48
C HIS A 91 -4.53 -9.69 5.14
N ARG A 92 -5.79 -9.73 5.64
CA ARG A 92 -6.76 -10.77 5.24
C ARG A 92 -6.87 -10.86 3.72
N PHE A 93 -6.98 -12.07 3.18
CA PHE A 93 -7.07 -12.42 1.76
C PHE A 93 -5.79 -12.17 0.94
N TYR A 94 -4.68 -11.80 1.58
CA TYR A 94 -3.37 -11.70 0.93
C TYR A 94 -2.39 -12.73 1.52
N GLY A 95 -1.42 -13.12 0.72
CA GLY A 95 -0.43 -14.12 1.11
C GLY A 95 -1.07 -15.44 1.59
N GLU A 96 -0.73 -15.84 2.80
CA GLU A 96 -1.26 -17.04 3.43
C GLU A 96 -2.39 -16.74 4.44
N SER A 97 -2.71 -15.47 4.67
CA SER A 97 -3.78 -15.04 5.60
C SER A 97 -5.15 -15.09 4.93
N LYS A 98 -5.54 -16.28 4.47
CA LYS A 98 -6.74 -16.53 3.68
C LYS A 98 -7.67 -17.56 4.36
N PRO A 99 -9.00 -17.36 4.30
CA PRO A 99 -9.94 -18.42 4.67
C PRO A 99 -9.89 -19.57 3.65
N SER A 100 -10.43 -20.72 4.03
CA SER A 100 -10.69 -21.80 3.07
C SER A 100 -11.66 -21.31 1.99
N ASN A 101 -11.36 -21.56 0.71
CA ASN A 101 -12.14 -21.08 -0.45
C ASN A 101 -12.27 -19.55 -0.51
N PRO A 102 -11.15 -18.80 -0.57
CA PRO A 102 -11.16 -17.34 -0.47
C PRO A 102 -12.04 -16.67 -1.54
N ASP A 103 -12.13 -17.22 -2.74
CA ASP A 103 -12.96 -16.67 -3.83
C ASP A 103 -14.46 -16.58 -3.49
N LEU A 104 -14.99 -17.54 -2.72
CA LEU A 104 -16.38 -17.52 -2.27
C LEU A 104 -16.60 -16.56 -1.09
N MET A 105 -15.52 -16.14 -0.46
CA MET A 105 -15.56 -15.35 0.78
C MET A 105 -15.12 -13.90 0.60
N LEU A 106 -14.83 -13.45 -0.64
CA LEU A 106 -14.36 -12.08 -0.94
C LEU A 106 -15.24 -10.98 -0.35
N ARG A 107 -16.56 -11.23 -0.12
CA ARG A 107 -17.45 -10.27 0.56
C ARG A 107 -16.96 -9.82 1.95
N TYR A 108 -16.06 -10.59 2.58
CA TYR A 108 -15.45 -10.26 3.86
C TYR A 108 -14.10 -9.54 3.73
N LEU A 109 -13.66 -9.30 2.49
CA LEU A 109 -12.49 -8.47 2.20
C LEU A 109 -12.93 -7.00 2.18
N THR A 110 -13.06 -6.42 3.36
CA THR A 110 -13.45 -5.01 3.54
C THR A 110 -12.52 -4.30 4.50
N VAL A 111 -12.44 -2.98 4.40
CA VAL A 111 -11.62 -2.14 5.29
C VAL A 111 -12.05 -2.31 6.74
N GLU A 112 -13.36 -2.37 7.04
CA GLU A 112 -13.83 -2.58 8.41
C GLU A 112 -13.30 -3.88 9.02
N GLN A 113 -13.38 -4.96 8.25
CA GLN A 113 -12.96 -6.28 8.72
C GLN A 113 -11.45 -6.32 9.02
N VAL A 114 -10.62 -5.72 8.15
CA VAL A 114 -9.17 -5.71 8.35
C VAL A 114 -8.76 -4.83 9.53
N LEU A 115 -9.44 -3.71 9.75
CA LEU A 115 -9.17 -2.86 10.91
C LEU A 115 -9.48 -3.60 12.23
N GLU A 116 -10.54 -4.40 12.28
CA GLU A 116 -10.86 -5.24 13.44
C GLU A 116 -9.84 -6.39 13.63
N ASP A 117 -9.31 -6.98 12.56
CA ASP A 117 -8.23 -7.96 12.66
C ASP A 117 -7.02 -7.35 13.38
N TYR A 118 -6.59 -6.16 12.96
CA TYR A 118 -5.45 -5.48 13.53
C TYR A 118 -5.71 -5.00 14.96
N ALA A 119 -6.90 -4.47 15.23
CA ALA A 119 -7.28 -4.06 16.57
C ALA A 119 -7.29 -5.26 17.54
N SER A 120 -7.82 -6.41 17.10
CA SER A 120 -7.85 -7.64 17.89
C SER A 120 -6.44 -8.16 18.20
N LEU A 121 -5.53 -8.15 17.23
CA LEU A 121 -4.14 -8.56 17.43
C LEU A 121 -3.40 -7.61 18.39
N ILE A 122 -3.57 -6.30 18.23
CA ILE A 122 -2.97 -5.30 19.13
C ILE A 122 -3.49 -5.48 20.56
N ALA A 123 -4.81 -5.64 20.74
CA ALA A 123 -5.41 -5.89 22.04
C ALA A 123 -4.91 -7.19 22.68
N TYR A 124 -4.80 -8.27 21.89
CA TYR A 124 -4.22 -9.53 22.34
C TYR A 124 -2.78 -9.34 22.81
N TYR A 125 -1.93 -8.70 22.00
CA TYR A 125 -0.53 -8.48 22.38
C TYR A 125 -0.41 -7.63 23.67
N ARG A 126 -1.20 -6.56 23.79
CA ARG A 126 -1.26 -5.75 25.04
C ARG A 126 -1.61 -6.60 26.25
N SER A 127 -2.45 -7.60 26.12
CA SER A 127 -2.83 -8.50 27.22
C SER A 127 -1.71 -9.43 27.67
N LEU A 128 -0.74 -9.71 26.78
CA LEU A 128 0.42 -10.58 27.08
C LEU A 128 1.56 -9.84 27.79
N VAL A 129 1.70 -8.56 27.49
CA VAL A 129 2.79 -7.74 28.03
C VAL A 129 2.36 -7.14 29.37
N ARG A 130 3.19 -7.30 30.41
CA ARG A 130 2.92 -6.76 31.75
C ARG A 130 3.33 -5.30 31.85
N CYS A 131 2.60 -4.44 31.17
CA CYS A 131 2.80 -3.01 31.20
C CYS A 131 1.55 -2.34 31.77
N ASP A 132 1.69 -1.46 32.71
CA ASP A 132 0.58 -0.66 33.24
C ASP A 132 -0.02 0.22 32.15
N ARG A 133 0.84 0.72 31.25
CA ARG A 133 0.47 1.55 30.11
C ARG A 133 1.40 1.22 28.94
N GLN A 134 0.85 1.14 27.74
CA GLN A 134 1.60 0.85 26.51
C GLN A 134 1.27 1.89 25.45
N ILE A 135 2.29 2.50 24.86
CA ILE A 135 2.14 3.40 23.70
C ILE A 135 2.16 2.56 22.44
N VAL A 136 1.13 2.72 21.61
CA VAL A 136 0.96 2.00 20.34
C VAL A 136 1.03 2.98 19.19
N GLY A 137 2.03 2.81 18.30
CA GLY A 137 2.13 3.48 17.02
C GLY A 137 1.82 2.54 15.87
N VAL A 138 1.05 2.98 14.88
CA VAL A 138 0.78 2.22 13.65
C VAL A 138 1.43 2.87 12.45
N PHE A 139 1.98 2.05 11.56
CA PHE A 139 2.76 2.48 10.40
C PHE A 139 2.25 1.79 9.15
N GLY A 140 2.15 2.51 8.05
CA GLY A 140 1.79 1.93 6.77
C GLY A 140 2.22 2.80 5.59
N GLY A 141 2.56 2.14 4.48
CA GLY A 141 2.85 2.79 3.21
C GLY A 141 1.78 2.45 2.17
N SER A 142 1.37 3.40 1.31
CA SER A 142 0.34 3.19 0.29
C SER A 142 -1.05 2.94 0.90
N TYR A 143 -1.78 1.92 0.45
CA TYR A 143 -3.05 1.50 1.06
C TYR A 143 -2.92 1.23 2.58
N PRO A 144 -1.91 0.49 3.09
CA PRO A 144 -1.65 0.42 4.53
C PRO A 144 -1.43 1.77 5.21
N GLY A 145 -0.94 2.78 4.52
CA GLY A 145 -0.88 4.16 5.03
C GLY A 145 -2.26 4.76 5.28
N ALA A 146 -3.22 4.49 4.40
CA ALA A 146 -4.61 4.87 4.65
C ALA A 146 -5.21 4.08 5.82
N LEU A 147 -4.91 2.77 5.93
CA LEU A 147 -5.31 1.96 7.08
C LEU A 147 -4.72 2.47 8.39
N ALA A 148 -3.45 2.93 8.39
CA ALA A 148 -2.83 3.52 9.58
C ALA A 148 -3.57 4.77 10.07
N GLY A 149 -3.95 5.66 9.15
CA GLY A 149 -4.79 6.81 9.47
C GLY A 149 -6.17 6.40 10.03
N LEU A 150 -6.81 5.41 9.42
CA LEU A 150 -8.11 4.89 9.87
C LEU A 150 -8.02 4.16 11.21
N MET A 151 -6.95 3.43 11.50
CA MET A 151 -6.70 2.82 12.82
C MET A 151 -6.64 3.90 13.90
N ARG A 152 -5.90 4.99 13.67
CA ARG A 152 -5.83 6.11 14.62
C ARG A 152 -7.19 6.80 14.82
N LEU A 153 -7.97 6.97 13.73
CA LEU A 153 -9.30 7.57 13.79
C LEU A 153 -10.30 6.67 14.53
N ARG A 154 -10.32 5.39 14.19
CA ARG A 154 -11.36 4.45 14.66
C ARG A 154 -11.09 3.92 16.06
N TYR A 155 -9.82 3.71 16.41
CA TYR A 155 -9.41 3.11 17.68
C TYR A 155 -8.51 4.04 18.51
N PRO A 156 -8.97 5.26 18.85
CA PRO A 156 -8.13 6.27 19.50
C PRO A 156 -7.66 5.89 20.91
N LEU A 157 -8.31 4.89 21.55
CA LEU A 157 -7.91 4.34 22.85
C LEU A 157 -6.93 3.17 22.74
N LEU A 158 -6.78 2.60 21.55
CA LEU A 158 -5.88 1.47 21.28
C LEU A 158 -4.61 1.92 20.54
N VAL A 159 -4.74 2.90 19.65
CA VAL A 159 -3.67 3.43 18.81
C VAL A 159 -3.42 4.89 19.16
N ASP A 160 -2.23 5.19 19.64
CA ASP A 160 -1.86 6.53 20.12
C ASP A 160 -1.45 7.47 18.99
N PHE A 161 -0.77 6.96 17.96
CA PHE A 161 -0.37 7.73 16.78
C PHE A 161 -0.28 6.86 15.53
N ALA A 162 -0.25 7.51 14.35
CA ALA A 162 -0.10 6.85 13.07
C ALA A 162 0.96 7.54 12.20
N HIS A 163 1.67 6.74 11.39
CA HIS A 163 2.49 7.19 10.28
C HIS A 163 1.87 6.69 8.97
N ALA A 164 1.30 7.60 8.21
CA ALA A 164 0.61 7.37 6.94
C ALA A 164 1.52 7.84 5.79
N SER A 165 2.28 6.91 5.20
CA SER A 165 3.22 7.20 4.12
C SER A 165 2.59 6.94 2.75
N SER A 166 2.72 7.89 1.82
CA SER A 166 2.16 7.81 0.45
C SER A 166 0.72 7.31 0.41
N ALA A 167 -0.09 7.71 1.39
CA ALA A 167 -1.45 7.23 1.58
C ALA A 167 -2.42 7.89 0.58
N PRO A 168 -3.15 7.14 -0.27
CA PRO A 168 -4.01 7.69 -1.32
C PRO A 168 -5.39 8.14 -0.79
N LEU A 169 -5.40 8.81 0.35
CA LEU A 169 -6.61 9.22 1.08
C LEU A 169 -7.54 10.11 0.26
N GLY A 170 -6.97 10.95 -0.62
CA GLY A 170 -7.75 11.82 -1.49
C GLY A 170 -8.58 11.06 -2.51
N PHE A 171 -8.07 9.96 -3.08
CA PHE A 171 -8.86 9.11 -3.97
C PHE A 171 -10.01 8.45 -3.21
N TYR A 172 -9.71 7.81 -2.07
CA TYR A 172 -10.71 7.09 -1.27
C TYR A 172 -11.77 8.01 -0.65
N GLY A 173 -11.43 9.28 -0.40
CA GLY A 173 -12.34 10.29 0.14
C GLY A 173 -13.02 11.18 -0.91
N GLY A 174 -12.68 11.04 -2.20
CA GLY A 174 -13.20 11.92 -3.25
C GLY A 174 -12.64 13.34 -3.20
N ARG A 175 -11.50 13.58 -2.52
CA ARG A 175 -10.80 14.88 -2.45
C ARG A 175 -9.93 15.19 -3.66
N THR A 176 -9.67 14.21 -4.51
CA THR A 176 -8.80 14.40 -5.68
C THR A 176 -9.44 15.41 -6.64
N GLN A 177 -8.81 16.56 -6.79
CA GLN A 177 -9.34 17.65 -7.60
C GLN A 177 -9.14 17.43 -9.09
N ASN A 178 -8.05 16.74 -9.48
CA ASN A 178 -7.70 16.50 -10.86
C ASN A 178 -7.25 15.07 -11.10
N LYS A 179 -8.09 14.28 -11.77
CA LYS A 179 -7.84 12.86 -12.10
C LYS A 179 -6.65 12.63 -13.04
N PHE A 180 -6.09 13.67 -13.65
CA PHE A 180 -4.95 13.60 -14.56
C PHE A 180 -3.60 13.79 -13.85
N ASP A 181 -3.58 14.28 -12.61
CA ASP A 181 -2.33 14.64 -11.91
C ASP A 181 -1.44 13.42 -11.66
N TYR A 182 -2.01 12.23 -11.43
CA TYR A 182 -1.23 11.01 -11.26
C TYR A 182 -0.28 10.77 -12.46
N TYR A 183 -0.82 10.66 -13.67
CA TYR A 183 -0.02 10.40 -14.86
C TYR A 183 0.78 11.60 -15.34
N LYS A 184 0.37 12.80 -14.97
CA LYS A 184 1.22 13.99 -15.14
C LYS A 184 2.52 13.86 -14.34
N ILE A 185 2.45 13.50 -13.05
CA ILE A 185 3.63 13.29 -12.19
C ILE A 185 4.50 12.18 -12.78
N VAL A 186 3.93 11.06 -13.17
CA VAL A 186 4.65 9.95 -13.82
C VAL A 186 5.41 10.45 -15.07
N THR A 187 4.74 11.22 -15.93
CA THR A 187 5.34 11.77 -17.16
C THR A 187 6.45 12.76 -16.85
N ASP A 188 6.28 13.63 -15.87
CA ASP A 188 7.30 14.58 -15.43
C ASP A 188 8.57 13.86 -14.94
N GLN A 189 8.44 12.70 -14.26
CA GLN A 189 9.60 11.93 -13.84
C GLN A 189 10.31 11.26 -15.02
N VAL A 190 9.58 10.75 -16.00
CA VAL A 190 10.15 10.21 -17.25
C VAL A 190 10.88 11.31 -18.01
N SER A 191 10.32 12.50 -18.09
CA SER A 191 10.93 13.68 -18.74
C SER A 191 12.25 14.10 -18.07
N LYS A 192 12.37 13.97 -16.74
CA LYS A 192 13.61 14.26 -16.01
C LYS A 192 14.72 13.24 -16.29
N ILE A 193 14.37 12.01 -16.68
CA ILE A 193 15.31 10.96 -17.07
C ILE A 193 15.82 11.21 -18.51
N ASP A 194 14.92 11.48 -19.44
CA ASP A 194 15.18 11.81 -20.84
C ASP A 194 14.03 12.70 -21.35
N SER A 195 14.34 13.95 -21.68
CA SER A 195 13.34 14.97 -22.07
C SER A 195 12.49 14.60 -23.28
N ASP A 196 13.02 13.78 -24.20
CA ASP A 196 12.30 13.34 -25.40
C ASP A 196 11.60 12.01 -25.20
N CYS A 197 11.86 11.30 -24.11
CA CYS A 197 11.27 9.99 -23.87
C CYS A 197 9.74 9.99 -23.82
N PRO A 198 9.08 10.96 -23.15
CA PRO A 198 7.61 11.04 -23.18
C PRO A 198 7.03 11.10 -24.59
N TYR A 199 7.66 11.82 -25.50
CA TYR A 199 7.25 11.86 -26.90
C TYR A 199 7.39 10.50 -27.59
N ARG A 200 8.51 9.77 -27.34
CA ARG A 200 8.75 8.44 -27.92
C ARG A 200 7.76 7.42 -27.38
N VAL A 201 7.44 7.46 -26.08
CA VAL A 201 6.41 6.61 -25.47
C VAL A 201 5.04 6.91 -26.07
N ARG A 202 4.67 8.18 -26.19
CA ARG A 202 3.40 8.57 -26.84
C ARG A 202 3.32 8.07 -28.28
N SER A 203 4.39 8.23 -29.07
CA SER A 203 4.45 7.70 -30.44
C SER A 203 4.23 6.19 -30.47
N ALA A 204 4.92 5.44 -29.60
CA ALA A 204 4.75 4.00 -29.50
C ALA A 204 3.30 3.60 -29.15
N LEU A 205 2.65 4.33 -28.26
CA LEU A 205 1.27 4.06 -27.86
C LEU A 205 0.24 4.42 -28.96
N LEU A 206 0.48 5.46 -29.74
CA LEU A 206 -0.34 5.80 -30.89
C LEU A 206 -0.20 4.73 -31.99
N ASP A 207 1.01 4.26 -32.23
CA ASP A 207 1.25 3.16 -33.18
C ASP A 207 0.54 1.88 -32.71
N LEU A 208 0.63 1.53 -31.40
CA LEU A 208 -0.09 0.41 -30.79
C LEU A 208 -1.61 0.50 -31.01
N SER A 209 -2.18 1.69 -30.92
CA SER A 209 -3.62 1.89 -31.09
C SER A 209 -4.11 1.59 -32.51
N SER A 210 -3.21 1.60 -33.51
CA SER A 210 -3.50 1.36 -34.90
C SER A 210 -3.03 0.00 -35.45
N MET A 211 -2.19 -0.73 -34.67
CA MET A 211 -1.64 -2.03 -35.06
C MET A 211 -2.59 -3.18 -34.73
N ASP A 212 -2.53 -4.24 -35.54
CA ASP A 212 -3.12 -5.52 -35.17
C ASP A 212 -2.26 -6.15 -34.08
N PRO A 213 -2.82 -6.44 -32.86
CA PRO A 213 -2.07 -7.05 -31.77
C PRO A 213 -1.39 -8.38 -32.12
N THR A 214 -1.86 -9.10 -33.15
CA THR A 214 -1.22 -10.35 -33.59
C THR A 214 0.16 -10.16 -34.21
N ASN A 215 0.52 -8.93 -34.59
CA ASN A 215 1.86 -8.56 -35.05
C ASN A 215 2.83 -8.17 -33.95
N LEU A 216 2.41 -8.24 -32.69
CA LEU A 216 3.20 -7.89 -31.53
C LEU A 216 3.69 -9.15 -30.79
N PRO A 217 4.79 -9.08 -30.05
CA PRO A 217 5.31 -10.21 -29.27
C PRO A 217 4.44 -10.44 -28.01
N ILE A 218 3.21 -10.91 -28.22
CA ILE A 218 2.24 -11.29 -27.19
C ILE A 218 2.17 -12.81 -27.17
N CYS A 219 2.23 -13.41 -25.97
CA CYS A 219 2.18 -14.88 -25.83
C CYS A 219 0.79 -15.40 -26.16
N ASN A 220 0.76 -16.41 -27.03
CA ASN A 220 -0.36 -17.32 -27.34
C ASN A 220 -1.79 -16.78 -27.26
N ASP A 221 -2.52 -16.84 -28.34
CA ASP A 221 -3.99 -16.94 -28.51
C ASP A 221 -4.91 -16.05 -27.63
N VAL A 222 -4.35 -15.17 -26.80
CA VAL A 222 -5.13 -14.20 -26.03
C VAL A 222 -5.52 -13.06 -26.96
N LYS A 223 -6.81 -12.90 -27.18
CA LYS A 223 -7.35 -11.74 -27.90
C LYS A 223 -7.22 -10.52 -26.98
N THR A 224 -6.12 -9.78 -27.11
CA THR A 224 -5.89 -8.52 -26.40
C THR A 224 -6.21 -7.36 -27.32
N SER A 225 -6.97 -6.40 -26.84
CA SER A 225 -7.24 -5.15 -27.58
C SER A 225 -6.09 -4.16 -27.43
N SER A 226 -5.95 -3.24 -28.38
CA SER A 226 -5.00 -2.14 -28.27
C SER A 226 -5.22 -1.30 -27.01
N THR A 227 -6.46 -1.14 -26.56
CA THR A 227 -6.80 -0.42 -25.32
C THR A 227 -6.23 -1.11 -24.09
N GLU A 228 -6.34 -2.45 -24.01
CA GLU A 228 -5.77 -3.23 -22.91
C GLU A 228 -4.24 -3.14 -22.89
N LEU A 229 -3.58 -3.16 -24.05
CA LEU A 229 -2.13 -2.96 -24.15
C LEU A 229 -1.72 -1.57 -23.63
N VAL A 230 -2.48 -0.52 -23.94
CA VAL A 230 -2.24 0.83 -23.41
C VAL A 230 -2.37 0.84 -21.88
N GLN A 231 -3.35 0.13 -21.31
CA GLN A 231 -3.50 0.02 -19.84
C GLN A 231 -2.31 -0.70 -19.21
N ILE A 232 -1.82 -1.80 -19.81
CA ILE A 232 -0.63 -2.51 -19.32
C ILE A 232 0.59 -1.58 -19.32
N VAL A 233 0.78 -0.81 -20.39
CA VAL A 233 1.88 0.17 -20.46
C VAL A 233 1.74 1.25 -19.39
N ARG A 234 0.55 1.76 -19.15
CA ARG A 234 0.28 2.71 -18.07
C ARG A 234 0.64 2.12 -16.71
N ALA A 235 0.18 0.91 -16.40
CA ALA A 235 0.50 0.19 -15.16
C ALA A 235 2.01 -0.06 -15.03
N PHE A 236 2.70 -0.41 -16.12
CA PHE A 236 4.16 -0.52 -16.11
C PHE A 236 4.83 0.78 -15.66
N PHE A 237 4.50 1.92 -16.26
CA PHE A 237 5.08 3.20 -15.89
C PHE A 237 4.70 3.62 -14.46
N ALA A 238 3.49 3.32 -14.01
CA ALA A 238 3.07 3.54 -12.62
C ALA A 238 3.97 2.75 -11.64
N ASN A 239 4.21 1.46 -11.91
CA ASN A 239 5.09 0.62 -11.10
C ASN A 239 6.54 1.12 -11.10
N GLN A 240 7.08 1.52 -12.28
CA GLN A 240 8.44 2.06 -12.34
C GLN A 240 8.55 3.40 -11.61
N ASN A 241 7.50 4.23 -11.63
CA ASN A 241 7.45 5.48 -10.88
C ASN A 241 7.50 5.23 -9.37
N MET A 242 6.70 4.31 -8.86
CA MET A 242 6.71 3.91 -7.44
C MET A 242 8.09 3.38 -7.01
N ALA A 243 8.75 2.58 -7.84
CA ALA A 243 10.05 1.98 -7.56
C ALA A 243 11.26 2.91 -7.86
N ASN A 244 11.03 4.20 -8.16
CA ASN A 244 12.10 5.15 -8.47
C ASN A 244 12.72 5.78 -7.21
N TYR A 245 13.14 4.94 -6.27
CA TYR A 245 13.75 5.36 -5.02
C TYR A 245 15.05 6.16 -5.22
N PRO A 246 15.23 7.28 -4.49
CA PRO A 246 16.50 8.02 -4.54
C PRO A 246 17.60 7.29 -3.74
N PRO A 247 18.90 7.49 -4.12
CA PRO A 247 19.34 7.91 -5.44
C PRO A 247 19.35 6.72 -6.42
N GLY A 248 18.93 6.99 -7.68
CA GLY A 248 19.12 6.03 -8.77
C GLY A 248 18.35 4.72 -8.65
N GLY A 249 17.10 4.76 -8.18
CA GLY A 249 16.25 3.59 -7.96
C GLY A 249 16.04 2.75 -9.22
N ARG A 250 15.73 1.47 -9.00
CA ARG A 250 15.50 0.49 -10.09
C ARG A 250 14.50 1.00 -11.14
N GLY A 251 13.40 1.57 -10.71
CA GLY A 251 12.37 2.07 -11.63
C GLY A 251 12.90 3.13 -12.59
N GLY A 252 13.68 4.09 -12.10
CA GLY A 252 14.33 5.09 -12.95
C GLY A 252 15.35 4.49 -13.92
N GLN A 253 16.11 3.47 -13.51
CA GLN A 253 17.05 2.77 -14.37
C GLN A 253 16.35 1.99 -15.48
N VAL A 254 15.26 1.30 -15.17
CA VAL A 254 14.41 0.56 -16.13
C VAL A 254 13.81 1.52 -17.15
N VAL A 255 13.25 2.65 -16.71
CA VAL A 255 12.73 3.68 -17.62
C VAL A 255 13.83 4.24 -18.51
N LYS A 256 15.02 4.53 -17.97
CA LYS A 256 16.17 5.01 -18.76
C LYS A 256 16.58 4.01 -19.85
N GLN A 257 16.59 2.73 -19.53
CA GLN A 257 16.88 1.66 -20.48
C GLN A 257 15.84 1.61 -21.60
N LEU A 258 14.56 1.65 -21.25
CA LEU A 258 13.47 1.72 -22.23
C LEU A 258 13.59 2.96 -23.14
N CYS A 259 13.87 4.14 -22.56
CA CYS A 259 14.01 5.38 -23.35
C CYS A 259 15.14 5.29 -24.39
N ASN A 260 16.27 4.62 -24.04
CA ASN A 260 17.35 4.38 -24.98
C ASN A 260 16.96 3.41 -26.10
N ILE A 261 16.23 2.33 -25.78
CA ILE A 261 15.72 1.38 -26.77
C ILE A 261 14.75 2.08 -27.74
N LEU A 262 13.81 2.89 -27.21
CA LEU A 262 12.85 3.62 -28.05
C LEU A 262 13.49 4.69 -28.94
N ARG A 263 14.69 5.15 -28.60
CA ARG A 263 15.44 6.11 -29.41
C ARG A 263 15.94 5.48 -30.72
N GLU A 264 16.41 4.23 -30.64
CA GLU A 264 17.05 3.53 -31.75
C GLU A 264 16.09 2.60 -32.52
N ALA A 265 14.88 2.41 -32.04
CA ALA A 265 13.94 1.43 -32.59
C ALA A 265 13.31 1.88 -33.92
N ASP A 266 13.31 1.02 -34.93
CA ASP A 266 12.55 1.19 -36.18
C ASP A 266 11.02 1.15 -35.93
N SER A 267 10.57 0.26 -35.06
CA SER A 267 9.18 0.18 -34.58
C SER A 267 9.16 0.34 -33.06
N ARG A 268 8.75 1.52 -32.60
CA ARG A 268 8.67 1.83 -31.16
C ARG A 268 7.61 1.00 -30.44
N ALA A 269 6.49 0.72 -31.09
CA ALA A 269 5.43 -0.12 -30.53
C ALA A 269 5.94 -1.54 -30.27
N HIS A 270 6.59 -2.16 -31.24
CA HIS A 270 7.17 -3.50 -31.09
C HIS A 270 8.27 -3.53 -30.02
N ALA A 271 9.17 -2.53 -30.02
CA ALA A 271 10.23 -2.42 -29.02
C ALA A 271 9.69 -2.24 -27.59
N LEU A 272 8.65 -1.44 -27.41
CA LEU A 272 7.98 -1.25 -26.12
C LEU A 272 7.41 -2.57 -25.58
N ILE A 273 6.62 -3.29 -26.39
CA ILE A 273 6.01 -4.56 -25.95
C ILE A 273 7.08 -5.64 -25.70
N SER A 274 8.13 -5.71 -26.54
CA SER A 274 9.26 -6.62 -26.32
C SER A 274 10.00 -6.32 -25.00
N PHE A 275 10.18 -5.05 -24.68
CA PHE A 275 10.81 -4.64 -23.43
C PHE A 275 9.97 -5.03 -22.22
N LEU A 276 8.65 -4.80 -22.27
CA LEU A 276 7.74 -5.21 -21.20
C LEU A 276 7.74 -6.73 -21.00
N ALA A 277 7.81 -7.51 -22.08
CA ALA A 277 7.92 -8.96 -22.03
C ALA A 277 9.19 -9.43 -21.30
N GLN A 278 10.32 -8.74 -21.51
CA GLN A 278 11.59 -9.02 -20.81
C GLN A 278 11.51 -8.66 -19.32
N GLU A 279 10.96 -7.47 -19.00
CA GLU A 279 10.80 -7.02 -17.61
C GLU A 279 9.81 -7.89 -16.79
N GLN A 280 8.88 -8.54 -17.46
CA GLN A 280 7.95 -9.49 -16.83
C GLN A 280 8.68 -10.72 -16.25
N GLY A 281 9.88 -11.04 -16.75
CA GLY A 281 10.74 -12.08 -16.19
C GLY A 281 10.23 -13.52 -16.34
N SER A 282 9.26 -13.74 -17.21
CA SER A 282 8.67 -15.07 -17.46
C SER A 282 9.60 -16.03 -18.21
N GLY A 283 10.77 -15.56 -18.66
CA GLY A 283 11.69 -16.31 -19.53
C GLY A 283 11.16 -16.50 -20.97
N LYS A 284 10.00 -15.92 -21.29
CA LYS A 284 9.38 -15.92 -22.62
C LYS A 284 9.80 -14.68 -23.40
N ASN A 285 9.89 -14.81 -24.72
CA ASN A 285 10.17 -13.67 -25.62
C ASN A 285 8.87 -12.94 -26.03
N CYS A 286 7.81 -13.09 -25.27
CA CYS A 286 6.51 -12.50 -25.52
C CYS A 286 5.88 -12.03 -24.23
N LEU A 287 5.10 -10.95 -24.30
CA LEU A 287 4.33 -10.42 -23.17
C LEU A 287 3.20 -11.40 -22.84
N ASP A 288 3.21 -11.92 -21.63
CA ASP A 288 2.16 -12.81 -21.13
C ASP A 288 1.01 -11.97 -20.57
N VAL A 289 -0.04 -11.87 -21.35
CA VAL A 289 -1.26 -11.13 -21.02
C VAL A 289 -2.37 -12.15 -20.86
N GLN A 290 -2.82 -12.40 -19.65
CA GLN A 290 -3.96 -13.28 -19.39
C GLN A 290 -5.07 -12.53 -18.66
N LEU A 291 -6.27 -12.63 -19.19
CA LEU A 291 -7.48 -12.10 -18.58
C LEU A 291 -7.99 -13.03 -17.46
N GLU A 292 -7.69 -14.33 -17.58
CA GLU A 292 -8.00 -15.37 -16.58
C GLU A 292 -6.77 -16.23 -16.32
N ARG A 293 -6.30 -16.21 -15.14
CA ARG A 293 -5.15 -16.77 -14.44
C ARG A 293 -4.49 -18.10 -14.85
N PRO A 294 -3.23 -18.28 -14.65
CA PRO A 294 -2.58 -18.65 -13.38
C PRO A 294 -1.53 -17.66 -12.90
N SER A 295 -0.99 -17.89 -11.69
CA SER A 295 0.02 -17.05 -11.06
C SER A 295 1.16 -16.65 -11.99
N GLY A 296 1.45 -15.35 -12.10
CA GLY A 296 2.57 -14.81 -12.88
C GLY A 296 2.21 -14.02 -14.14
N SER A 297 0.95 -14.04 -14.59
CA SER A 297 0.50 -13.22 -15.71
C SER A 297 0.05 -11.84 -15.28
N VAL A 298 0.25 -10.84 -16.13
CA VAL A 298 -0.25 -9.47 -15.90
C VAL A 298 -1.73 -9.42 -16.23
N GLN A 299 -2.54 -8.90 -15.30
CA GLN A 299 -3.93 -8.65 -15.58
C GLN A 299 -4.05 -7.42 -16.49
N ALA A 300 -4.56 -7.63 -17.72
CA ALA A 300 -4.64 -6.58 -18.73
C ALA A 300 -5.59 -5.45 -18.35
N VAL A 301 -6.67 -5.79 -17.64
CA VAL A 301 -7.70 -4.83 -17.18
C VAL A 301 -7.99 -5.12 -15.71
N CYS A 302 -8.04 -4.07 -14.91
CA CYS A 302 -8.48 -4.14 -13.53
C CYS A 302 -9.11 -2.81 -13.09
N ALA A 303 -9.78 -2.82 -11.95
CA ALA A 303 -10.49 -1.65 -11.44
C ALA A 303 -9.54 -0.51 -11.01
N ASP A 304 -8.31 -0.83 -10.62
CA ASP A 304 -7.26 0.15 -10.40
C ASP A 304 -6.47 0.40 -11.70
N HIS A 305 -6.65 1.57 -12.29
CA HIS A 305 -6.00 1.93 -13.55
C HIS A 305 -4.48 2.14 -13.44
N SER A 306 -3.91 2.13 -12.24
CA SER A 306 -2.45 2.10 -12.03
C SER A 306 -1.88 0.68 -12.04
N GLY A 307 -2.76 -0.35 -11.99
CA GLY A 307 -2.45 -1.77 -12.06
C GLY A 307 -2.77 -2.51 -10.76
N CYS A 308 -3.25 -3.76 -10.89
CA CYS A 308 -3.63 -4.59 -9.74
C CYS A 308 -2.60 -5.67 -9.37
N GLY A 309 -1.47 -5.72 -10.05
CA GLY A 309 -0.52 -6.81 -9.84
C GLY A 309 -0.97 -8.12 -10.50
N SER A 310 -0.58 -9.24 -9.94
CA SER A 310 -0.83 -10.57 -10.51
C SER A 310 -1.22 -11.60 -9.45
N GLY A 311 -1.68 -12.76 -9.89
CA GLY A 311 -2.03 -13.88 -9.01
C GLY A 311 -3.22 -13.60 -8.09
N ASP A 312 -3.25 -14.30 -6.96
CA ASP A 312 -4.35 -14.20 -5.98
C ASP A 312 -4.37 -12.83 -5.30
N ASP A 313 -3.20 -12.28 -4.98
CA ASP A 313 -3.09 -10.94 -4.37
C ASP A 313 -3.64 -9.87 -5.33
N GLY A 314 -3.29 -9.95 -6.63
CA GLY A 314 -3.83 -9.06 -7.65
C GLY A 314 -5.36 -9.17 -7.82
N ARG A 315 -5.93 -10.39 -7.63
CA ARG A 315 -7.38 -10.56 -7.63
C ARG A 315 -8.05 -9.94 -6.41
N SER A 316 -7.46 -10.12 -5.24
CA SER A 316 -7.97 -9.51 -4.01
C SER A 316 -7.95 -7.99 -4.11
N TRP A 317 -6.88 -7.42 -4.66
CA TRP A 317 -6.80 -5.97 -4.90
C TRP A 317 -7.85 -5.47 -5.91
N ASP A 318 -8.02 -6.17 -7.04
CA ASP A 318 -9.05 -5.86 -8.03
C ASP A 318 -10.46 -5.88 -7.42
N TYR A 319 -10.73 -6.84 -6.52
CA TYR A 319 -11.99 -6.89 -5.79
C TYR A 319 -12.17 -5.68 -4.86
N GLN A 320 -11.14 -5.28 -4.09
CA GLN A 320 -11.22 -4.10 -3.23
C GLN A 320 -11.41 -2.81 -4.04
N ALA A 321 -10.71 -2.67 -5.17
CA ALA A 321 -10.89 -1.57 -6.10
C ALA A 321 -12.29 -1.58 -6.75
N CYS A 322 -12.91 -2.75 -6.90
CA CYS A 322 -14.30 -2.91 -7.35
C CYS A 322 -15.34 -2.66 -6.27
N THR A 323 -14.98 -2.60 -4.99
CA THR A 323 -15.98 -2.49 -3.92
C THR A 323 -15.93 -1.15 -3.20
N GLU A 324 -14.78 -0.75 -2.66
CA GLU A 324 -14.72 0.39 -1.75
C GLU A 324 -13.52 1.34 -1.95
N LEU A 325 -12.50 0.94 -2.74
CA LEU A 325 -11.29 1.73 -2.95
C LEU A 325 -11.29 2.35 -4.36
N GLU A 326 -11.87 3.54 -4.50
CA GLU A 326 -11.91 4.22 -5.79
C GLU A 326 -10.54 4.80 -6.17
N HIS A 327 -10.09 4.50 -7.39
CA HIS A 327 -8.89 5.08 -7.99
C HIS A 327 -9.27 5.89 -9.22
N ALA A 328 -9.72 7.13 -9.01
CA ALA A 328 -10.17 8.03 -10.10
C ALA A 328 -8.98 8.58 -10.90
N ILE A 329 -8.24 7.69 -11.58
CA ILE A 329 -7.04 8.01 -12.36
C ILE A 329 -7.38 7.98 -13.86
N ALA A 330 -7.06 9.07 -14.57
CA ALA A 330 -7.26 9.23 -16.01
C ALA A 330 -6.00 9.76 -16.70
N SER A 331 -5.96 9.69 -18.03
CA SER A 331 -4.96 10.38 -18.86
C SER A 331 -5.65 11.19 -19.95
N ASN A 332 -5.04 12.30 -20.36
CA ASN A 332 -5.63 13.22 -21.35
C ASN A 332 -4.78 13.40 -22.61
N GLY A 333 -3.54 12.91 -22.63
CA GLY A 333 -2.63 13.08 -23.77
C GLY A 333 -2.11 14.51 -23.94
N GLU A 334 -2.45 15.42 -23.04
CA GLU A 334 -1.98 16.84 -23.04
C GLU A 334 -0.97 17.08 -21.94
N SER A 335 -1.35 16.80 -20.69
CA SER A 335 -0.49 16.95 -19.51
C SER A 335 0.37 15.70 -19.22
N ASP A 336 0.11 14.60 -19.91
CA ASP A 336 0.78 13.32 -19.75
C ASP A 336 1.13 12.67 -21.09
N MET A 337 1.98 11.65 -21.07
CA MET A 337 2.48 10.97 -22.28
C MET A 337 1.55 9.87 -22.80
N PHE A 338 0.43 9.61 -22.17
CA PHE A 338 -0.47 8.52 -22.53
C PHE A 338 -1.62 8.99 -23.44
N PRO A 339 -2.19 8.14 -24.28
CA PRO A 339 -3.42 8.46 -24.98
C PRO A 339 -4.54 8.83 -24.02
N PRO A 340 -5.51 9.66 -24.44
CA PRO A 340 -6.67 9.97 -23.61
C PRO A 340 -7.40 8.69 -23.19
N MET A 341 -7.57 8.53 -21.89
CA MET A 341 -8.33 7.44 -21.27
C MET A 341 -9.07 7.97 -20.07
N GLU A 342 -10.35 8.18 -20.23
CA GLU A 342 -11.22 8.73 -19.20
C GLU A 342 -11.46 7.72 -18.08
N PHE A 343 -11.50 8.23 -16.84
CA PHE A 343 -12.10 7.49 -15.74
C PHE A 343 -13.64 7.62 -15.84
N SER A 344 -14.32 6.48 -15.94
CA SER A 344 -15.79 6.41 -16.01
C SER A 344 -16.30 5.44 -14.96
N ARG A 345 -17.04 5.95 -13.96
CA ARG A 345 -17.68 5.10 -12.93
C ARG A 345 -18.65 4.09 -13.56
N HIS A 346 -19.33 4.46 -14.63
CA HIS A 346 -20.27 3.55 -15.32
C HIS A 346 -19.54 2.34 -15.93
N LEU A 347 -18.42 2.56 -16.65
CA LEU A 347 -17.63 1.47 -17.23
C LEU A 347 -17.00 0.60 -16.14
N LEU A 348 -16.55 1.22 -15.07
CA LEU A 348 -15.97 0.51 -13.93
C LEU A 348 -17.04 -0.35 -13.22
N GLU A 349 -18.25 0.16 -13.04
CA GLU A 349 -19.35 -0.61 -12.48
C GLU A 349 -19.69 -1.82 -13.36
N GLN A 350 -19.76 -1.66 -14.68
CA GLN A 350 -19.96 -2.79 -15.60
C GLN A 350 -18.85 -3.83 -15.48
N TYR A 351 -17.60 -3.40 -15.45
CA TYR A 351 -16.46 -4.28 -15.25
C TYR A 351 -16.59 -5.09 -13.93
N CYS A 352 -16.92 -4.41 -12.84
CA CYS A 352 -17.03 -5.04 -11.52
C CYS A 352 -18.20 -6.01 -11.41
N LEU A 353 -19.33 -5.68 -12.06
CA LEU A 353 -20.48 -6.58 -12.19
C LEU A 353 -20.13 -7.85 -12.98
N ASP A 354 -19.47 -7.70 -14.13
CA ASP A 354 -19.07 -8.82 -14.99
C ASP A 354 -17.99 -9.68 -14.31
N ARG A 355 -17.07 -9.05 -13.58
CA ARG A 355 -15.90 -9.71 -12.99
C ARG A 355 -16.20 -10.43 -11.69
N PHE A 356 -16.97 -9.80 -10.80
CA PHE A 356 -17.19 -10.24 -9.42
C PHE A 356 -18.67 -10.29 -9.02
N GLY A 357 -19.58 -9.81 -9.85
CA GLY A 357 -21.00 -9.71 -9.52
C GLY A 357 -21.29 -8.65 -8.45
N VAL A 358 -20.46 -7.60 -8.33
CA VAL A 358 -20.57 -6.55 -7.32
C VAL A 358 -20.72 -5.18 -7.95
N SER A 359 -21.44 -4.29 -7.26
CA SER A 359 -21.48 -2.86 -7.60
C SER A 359 -20.58 -2.07 -6.65
N PRO A 360 -19.75 -1.13 -7.15
CA PRO A 360 -18.89 -0.31 -6.32
C PRO A 360 -19.65 0.58 -5.33
N HIS A 361 -19.10 0.70 -4.12
CA HIS A 361 -19.65 1.56 -3.07
C HIS A 361 -18.59 2.55 -2.56
N TYR A 362 -18.05 3.34 -3.45
CA TYR A 362 -16.91 4.23 -3.19
C TYR A 362 -17.15 5.32 -2.15
N SER A 363 -18.40 5.73 -1.93
CA SER A 363 -18.71 6.69 -0.87
C SER A 363 -18.68 6.09 0.54
N LYS A 364 -18.53 4.76 0.69
CA LYS A 364 -18.61 4.07 1.97
C LYS A 364 -17.60 4.59 2.99
N LEU A 365 -16.32 4.66 2.62
CA LEU A 365 -15.26 5.11 3.53
C LEU A 365 -15.47 6.56 3.98
N ASN A 366 -16.01 7.40 3.11
CA ASN A 366 -16.32 8.77 3.46
C ASN A 366 -17.59 8.87 4.33
N THR A 367 -18.63 8.12 3.98
CA THR A 367 -19.90 8.12 4.72
C THR A 367 -19.73 7.56 6.13
N VAL A 368 -18.92 6.50 6.30
CA VAL A 368 -18.74 5.82 7.58
C VAL A 368 -17.74 6.55 8.47
N TRP A 369 -16.64 7.07 7.91
CA TRP A 369 -15.52 7.59 8.70
C TRP A 369 -15.10 9.01 8.37
N GLY A 370 -15.63 9.63 7.31
CA GLY A 370 -15.21 10.96 6.90
C GLY A 370 -13.71 10.99 6.50
N ILE A 371 -13.26 9.97 5.76
CA ILE A 371 -11.84 9.82 5.39
C ILE A 371 -11.29 11.01 4.62
N ASP A 372 -12.17 11.76 3.93
CA ASP A 372 -11.85 13.01 3.25
C ASP A 372 -11.43 14.16 4.20
N ARG A 373 -11.72 14.01 5.49
CA ARG A 373 -11.41 14.99 6.53
C ARG A 373 -10.62 14.38 7.69
N ILE A 374 -9.90 13.30 7.46
CA ILE A 374 -9.20 12.54 8.49
C ILE A 374 -8.20 13.41 9.27
N ASP A 375 -7.56 14.37 8.62
CA ASP A 375 -6.63 15.34 9.19
C ASP A 375 -7.30 16.38 10.10
N GLU A 376 -8.62 16.56 9.99
CA GLU A 376 -9.44 17.41 10.85
C GLU A 376 -10.10 16.64 11.99
N LEU A 377 -10.45 15.36 11.75
CA LEU A 377 -11.22 14.53 12.67
C LEU A 377 -10.37 13.88 13.76
N THR A 378 -9.08 13.72 13.56
CA THR A 378 -8.19 13.12 14.53
C THR A 378 -6.82 13.79 14.58
N THR A 379 -6.06 13.50 15.61
CA THR A 379 -4.74 14.08 15.86
C THR A 379 -3.67 12.98 15.88
N ARG A 380 -2.40 13.36 15.86
CA ARG A 380 -1.25 12.46 15.90
C ARG A 380 -1.22 11.48 14.72
N ILE A 381 -1.54 12.01 13.53
CA ILE A 381 -1.18 11.36 12.26
C ILE A 381 -0.05 12.16 11.63
N LEU A 382 1.03 11.46 11.27
CA LEU A 382 2.11 11.98 10.45
C LEU A 382 1.90 11.52 9.00
N PHE A 383 1.68 12.44 8.08
CA PHE A 383 1.56 12.18 6.64
C PHE A 383 2.92 12.41 5.98
N VAL A 384 3.48 11.40 5.32
CA VAL A 384 4.75 11.53 4.59
C VAL A 384 4.55 11.15 3.13
N ASN A 385 5.01 11.98 2.21
CA ASN A 385 4.79 11.78 0.79
C ASN A 385 6.05 12.11 -0.03
N GLY A 386 6.27 11.39 -1.11
CA GLY A 386 7.34 11.67 -2.06
C GLY A 386 6.87 12.53 -3.23
N ALA A 387 7.55 13.64 -3.54
CA ALA A 387 7.16 14.52 -4.64
C ALA A 387 7.32 13.90 -6.04
N LYS A 388 8.03 12.75 -6.14
CA LYS A 388 8.17 12.00 -7.39
C LYS A 388 7.12 10.90 -7.55
N ASP A 389 6.37 10.63 -6.52
CA ASP A 389 5.35 9.59 -6.47
C ASP A 389 4.04 10.05 -7.12
N GLY A 390 3.52 9.29 -8.08
CA GLY A 390 2.23 9.57 -8.71
C GLY A 390 1.08 9.64 -7.69
N TRP A 391 1.15 8.86 -6.61
CA TRP A 391 0.14 8.84 -5.54
C TRP A 391 0.07 10.15 -4.74
N THR A 392 1.09 11.01 -4.82
CA THR A 392 1.06 12.35 -4.23
C THR A 392 -0.06 13.23 -4.81
N ALA A 393 -0.58 12.90 -6.00
CA ALA A 393 -1.79 13.53 -6.56
C ALA A 393 -3.02 13.40 -5.64
N SER A 394 -3.03 12.42 -4.73
CA SER A 394 -4.14 12.17 -3.80
C SER A 394 -3.74 12.27 -2.32
N ALA A 395 -2.55 12.77 -2.05
CA ALA A 395 -1.99 12.80 -0.70
C ALA A 395 -2.46 14.00 0.12
N ILE A 396 -2.41 13.86 1.43
CA ILE A 396 -2.53 14.98 2.36
C ILE A 396 -1.14 15.59 2.57
N THR A 397 -0.91 16.79 2.05
CA THR A 397 0.39 17.49 2.07
C THR A 397 0.38 18.77 2.90
N ASN A 398 -0.78 19.23 3.36
CA ASN A 398 -0.97 20.50 4.05
C ASN A 398 -1.51 20.35 5.48
N ALA A 399 -1.47 19.14 6.06
CA ALA A 399 -1.81 18.94 7.46
C ALA A 399 -0.70 19.46 8.39
N ARG A 400 -1.02 19.64 9.68
CA ARG A 400 -0.08 20.11 10.71
C ARG A 400 1.21 19.28 10.76
N HIS A 401 1.10 17.96 10.61
CA HIS A 401 2.20 17.01 10.58
C HIS A 401 2.25 16.35 9.20
N ALA A 402 2.63 17.11 8.19
CA ALA A 402 2.84 16.63 6.84
C ALA A 402 4.29 16.90 6.39
N ILE A 403 4.91 15.92 5.78
CA ILE A 403 6.26 16.01 5.19
C ILE A 403 6.15 15.64 3.72
N LEU A 404 6.64 16.53 2.85
CA LEU A 404 6.80 16.26 1.42
C LEU A 404 8.30 16.18 1.12
N ILE A 405 8.76 15.02 0.64
CA ILE A 405 10.16 14.75 0.33
C ILE A 405 10.41 15.03 -1.16
N PRO A 406 11.15 16.08 -1.54
CA PRO A 406 11.34 16.47 -2.94
C PRO A 406 11.94 15.37 -3.82
N SER A 407 12.89 14.59 -3.28
CA SER A 407 13.50 13.45 -4.00
C SER A 407 12.75 12.14 -3.80
N GLY A 408 11.77 12.07 -2.89
CA GLY A 408 11.08 10.86 -2.49
C GLY A 408 10.22 10.26 -3.60
N ALA A 409 10.19 8.94 -3.65
CA ALA A 409 9.26 8.12 -4.40
C ALA A 409 8.23 7.49 -3.44
N HIS A 410 7.55 6.42 -3.86
CA HIS A 410 6.48 5.78 -3.10
C HIS A 410 6.98 5.22 -1.76
N HIS A 411 6.56 5.79 -0.62
CA HIS A 411 6.96 5.47 0.76
C HIS A 411 8.47 5.17 0.94
N SER A 412 9.31 5.91 0.21
CA SER A 412 10.76 5.66 0.14
C SER A 412 11.51 5.88 1.46
N GLU A 413 10.99 6.73 2.34
CA GLU A 413 11.57 7.01 3.66
C GLU A 413 11.46 5.81 4.62
N MET A 414 10.50 4.89 4.40
CA MET A 414 10.32 3.69 5.22
C MET A 414 11.36 2.59 4.92
N GLY A 415 12.10 2.71 3.83
CA GLY A 415 13.24 1.84 3.51
C GLY A 415 14.42 2.05 4.46
N ALA A 416 15.40 1.12 4.42
CA ALA A 416 16.62 1.25 5.21
C ALA A 416 17.35 2.56 4.89
N PRO A 417 17.82 3.30 5.91
CA PRO A 417 18.73 4.42 5.70
C PRO A 417 20.01 3.97 4.97
N ARG A 418 20.52 4.81 4.06
CA ARG A 418 21.67 4.51 3.21
C ARG A 418 22.65 5.67 3.26
N ASP A 419 23.95 5.36 3.12
CA ASP A 419 25.01 6.36 3.08
C ASP A 419 24.88 7.32 1.89
N ASP A 420 24.28 6.84 0.79
CA ASP A 420 24.04 7.61 -0.44
C ASP A 420 22.65 8.25 -0.52
N ASP A 421 21.85 8.23 0.56
CA ASP A 421 20.59 8.95 0.62
C ASP A 421 20.79 10.44 0.31
N THR A 422 19.80 11.05 -0.33
CA THR A 422 19.77 12.48 -0.58
C THR A 422 19.62 13.27 0.73
N ASP A 423 20.07 14.53 0.75
CA ASP A 423 20.00 15.37 1.96
C ASP A 423 18.57 15.52 2.44
N ASP A 424 17.62 15.78 1.53
CA ASP A 424 16.20 15.90 1.85
C ASP A 424 15.58 14.60 2.38
N MET A 425 16.08 13.43 1.98
CA MET A 425 15.66 12.15 2.55
C MET A 425 16.18 11.97 3.98
N ARG A 426 17.44 12.34 4.25
CA ARG A 426 18.02 12.32 5.60
C ARG A 426 17.26 13.27 6.52
N GLU A 427 17.08 14.52 6.11
CA GLU A 427 16.33 15.53 6.85
C GLU A 427 14.88 15.09 7.13
N ALA A 428 14.21 14.46 6.16
CA ALA A 428 12.86 13.94 6.34
C ALA A 428 12.82 12.82 7.40
N ARG A 429 13.77 11.87 7.37
CA ARG A 429 13.84 10.80 8.38
C ARG A 429 14.13 11.34 9.77
N ASP A 430 15.02 12.31 9.91
CA ASP A 430 15.28 12.96 11.20
C ASP A 430 14.03 13.69 11.70
N ARG A 431 13.31 14.39 10.82
CA ARG A 431 12.05 15.04 11.18
C ARG A 431 10.95 14.02 11.56
N ILE A 432 10.89 12.86 10.93
CA ILE A 432 9.97 11.77 11.32
C ILE A 432 10.27 11.31 12.76
N VAL A 433 11.56 11.09 13.11
CA VAL A 433 11.97 10.73 14.47
C VAL A 433 11.51 11.79 15.47
N GLU A 434 11.75 13.07 15.19
CA GLU A 434 11.31 14.18 16.05
C GLU A 434 9.80 14.19 16.27
N VAL A 435 8.99 14.10 15.19
CA VAL A 435 7.52 14.14 15.27
C VAL A 435 6.98 12.94 16.05
N ILE A 436 7.53 11.75 15.85
CA ILE A 436 7.13 10.57 16.61
C ILE A 436 7.48 10.76 18.10
N GLY A 437 8.65 11.33 18.42
CA GLY A 437 9.04 11.71 19.78
C GLY A 437 8.09 12.73 20.41
N GLU A 438 7.64 13.74 19.65
CA GLU A 438 6.61 14.70 20.06
C GLU A 438 5.29 13.99 20.40
N PHE A 439 4.85 13.02 19.56
CA PHE A 439 3.63 12.25 19.81
C PHE A 439 3.73 11.40 21.07
N ILE A 440 4.83 10.65 21.23
CA ILE A 440 5.09 9.84 22.42
C ILE A 440 5.08 10.72 23.69
N SER A 441 5.73 11.87 23.65
CA SER A 441 5.79 12.82 24.77
C SER A 441 4.42 13.40 25.10
N SER A 442 3.61 13.70 24.08
CA SER A 442 2.23 14.17 24.26
C SER A 442 1.35 13.12 24.96
N VAL A 443 1.47 11.84 24.55
CA VAL A 443 0.73 10.73 25.18
C VAL A 443 1.13 10.56 26.65
N LYS A 444 2.44 10.59 26.95
CA LYS A 444 2.92 10.49 28.34
C LYS A 444 2.40 11.64 29.21
N LYS A 445 2.39 12.86 28.68
CA LYS A 445 1.85 14.02 29.37
C LYS A 445 0.34 13.89 29.64
N GLU A 446 -0.46 13.40 28.69
CA GLU A 446 -1.88 13.11 28.89
C GLU A 446 -2.12 12.11 30.04
N TRP A 447 -1.22 11.13 30.20
CA TRP A 447 -1.28 10.18 31.30
C TRP A 447 -0.96 10.80 32.68
N GLU A 448 -0.02 11.72 32.71
CA GLU A 448 0.34 12.46 33.94
C GLU A 448 -0.80 13.38 34.39
N GLU A 449 -1.45 14.05 33.44
CA GLU A 449 -2.58 14.95 33.69
C GLU A 449 -3.86 14.20 34.07
N ASN A 450 -4.03 12.95 33.63
CA ASN A 450 -5.20 12.11 33.87
C ASN A 450 -4.82 10.72 34.41
N PRO A 451 -4.30 10.60 35.63
CA PRO A 451 -3.82 9.33 36.17
C PRO A 451 -4.91 8.27 36.34
N GLU A 452 -6.18 8.69 36.48
CA GLU A 452 -7.32 7.78 36.61
C GLU A 452 -7.89 7.27 35.27
N SER A 453 -7.38 7.73 34.13
CA SER A 453 -7.76 7.26 32.80
C SER A 453 -7.16 5.87 32.48
N ASN A 454 -7.12 4.98 33.46
CA ASN A 454 -6.79 3.57 33.26
C ASN A 454 -7.94 2.85 32.54
N PHE A 455 -8.08 3.09 31.23
CA PHE A 455 -8.92 2.24 30.40
C PHE A 455 -8.22 0.90 30.22
N THR A 456 -8.44 -0.01 31.15
CA THR A 456 -8.25 -1.43 30.88
C THR A 456 -9.27 -1.79 29.78
N TYR A 457 -8.79 -2.02 28.56
CA TYR A 457 -9.56 -2.78 27.56
C TYR A 457 -9.80 -4.16 28.20
N GLN A 458 -10.91 -4.32 28.88
CA GLN A 458 -11.42 -5.66 29.17
C GLN A 458 -11.87 -6.22 27.82
N THR A 459 -11.25 -7.30 27.43
CA THR A 459 -11.66 -8.15 26.29
C THR A 459 -13.18 -8.26 26.30
N ILE A 460 -13.82 -7.69 25.25
CA ILE A 460 -15.19 -7.95 24.90
C ILE A 460 -15.29 -9.36 24.34
#